data_9212d66310e042b5dd88ce0a058882e2
#
_entry.id   9212d66310e042b5dd88ce0a058882e2
#
_cell.length_a   1.000
_cell.length_b   1.000
_cell.length_c   1.000
_cell.angle_alpha   90.00
_cell.angle_beta   90.00
_cell.angle_gamma   90.00
#
_symmetry.space_group_name_H-M   'P 1'
#
loop_
_entity.id
_entity.type
_entity.pdbx_description
1 polymer ?
#
loop_
_entity_poly.entity_id
_entity_poly.type
_entity_poly.pdbx_seq_one_letter_code
_entity_poly.pdbx_strand_id
1 'polypeptide(L)'
;MKIAFATQDMQQVDAHFGWARHIAVYEIDEVGYHFVQTFDFGAELAEDGNEDKLAPKLEAIRDCAILYVAAIGGSGAARVVAMKIHPIKVPQPEPIMDILDKLQEVLKGTPPPWLRKVMNKGRERDFDFEDDEEKTHG
;
A
#
# COMPACT_ATOMS: atom_id res chain seq x y z
N MET A 1 0.77 -8.50 -6.79
CA MET A 1 0.61 -7.10 -6.37
C MET A 1 0.62 -7.04 -4.86
N LYS A 2 1.43 -6.16 -4.31
CA LYS A 2 1.52 -6.03 -2.85
C LYS A 2 0.63 -4.93 -2.35
N ILE A 3 -0.04 -5.19 -1.25
CA ILE A 3 -0.99 -4.28 -0.63
C ILE A 3 -0.55 -4.04 0.81
N ALA A 4 -0.54 -2.79 1.22
CA ALA A 4 -0.17 -2.41 2.58
C ALA A 4 -1.40 -1.96 3.34
N PHE A 5 -1.47 -2.33 4.61
CA PHE A 5 -2.59 -1.99 5.50
C PHE A 5 -2.06 -1.35 6.77
N ALA A 6 -2.49 -0.13 7.04
CA ALA A 6 -2.10 0.56 8.28
C ALA A 6 -3.03 0.08 9.39
N THR A 7 -2.47 -0.49 10.44
CA THR A 7 -3.28 -1.17 11.43
C THR A 7 -2.65 -1.06 12.81
N GLN A 8 -3.51 -1.03 13.85
CA GLN A 8 -3.04 -1.05 15.23
C GLN A 8 -3.12 -2.45 15.81
N ASP A 9 -4.04 -3.28 15.32
CA ASP A 9 -4.28 -4.59 15.91
C ASP A 9 -4.00 -5.75 14.97
N MET A 10 -3.49 -5.48 13.79
CA MET A 10 -3.18 -6.50 12.78
C MET A 10 -4.41 -7.21 12.22
N GLN A 11 -5.60 -6.74 12.56
CA GLN A 11 -6.82 -7.36 12.07
C GLN A 11 -7.65 -6.42 11.23
N GLN A 12 -7.64 -5.14 11.57
CA GLN A 12 -8.45 -4.15 10.87
C GLN A 12 -7.60 -3.00 10.38
N VAL A 13 -8.08 -2.34 9.33
CA VAL A 13 -7.49 -1.08 8.93
C VAL A 13 -8.10 -0.03 9.84
N ASP A 14 -7.38 0.36 10.86
CA ASP A 14 -7.89 1.26 11.87
C ASP A 14 -6.88 2.31 12.29
N ALA A 15 -5.89 2.58 11.47
CA ALA A 15 -4.82 3.49 11.85
C ALA A 15 -4.64 4.62 10.87
N HIS A 16 -4.39 5.81 11.41
CA HIS A 16 -3.85 6.92 10.65
C HIS A 16 -2.44 6.54 10.21
N PHE A 17 -2.09 6.85 8.98
CA PHE A 17 -0.81 6.39 8.44
C PHE A 17 0.37 6.84 9.31
N GLY A 18 0.36 8.09 9.74
CA GLY A 18 1.46 8.60 10.55
C GLY A 18 1.56 8.01 11.94
N TRP A 19 0.47 7.40 12.42
CA TRP A 19 0.43 6.86 13.77
C TRP A 19 0.26 5.36 13.81
N ALA A 20 0.37 4.69 12.68
CA ALA A 20 0.17 3.24 12.63
C ALA A 20 1.28 2.53 13.38
N ARG A 21 0.91 1.63 14.27
CA ARG A 21 1.88 0.79 14.95
C ARG A 21 2.43 -0.25 14.03
N HIS A 22 1.60 -0.73 13.12
CA HIS A 22 1.97 -1.79 12.21
C HIS A 22 1.53 -1.47 10.82
N ILE A 23 2.31 -1.90 9.86
CA ILE A 23 1.88 -1.93 8.46
C ILE A 23 2.01 -3.38 8.03
N ALA A 24 0.87 -4.00 7.73
CA ALA A 24 0.84 -5.39 7.29
C ALA A 24 0.85 -5.41 5.78
N VAL A 25 1.67 -6.26 5.18
CA VAL A 25 1.79 -6.34 3.73
C VAL A 25 1.35 -7.71 3.28
N TYR A 26 0.47 -7.73 2.28
CA TYR A 26 -0.02 -8.95 1.67
C TYR A 26 0.26 -8.92 0.18
N GLU A 27 0.41 -10.08 -0.39
CA GLU A 27 0.51 -10.25 -1.83
C GLU A 27 -0.81 -10.81 -2.32
N ILE A 28 -1.35 -10.27 -3.41
CA ILE A 28 -2.64 -10.70 -3.92
C ILE A 28 -2.61 -10.79 -5.44
N ASP A 29 -3.32 -11.78 -5.98
CA ASP A 29 -3.57 -11.85 -7.41
C ASP A 29 -4.95 -12.49 -7.58
N GLU A 30 -5.30 -12.82 -8.82
CA GLU A 30 -6.66 -13.34 -9.08
C GLU A 30 -6.85 -14.74 -8.52
N VAL A 31 -5.77 -15.42 -8.17
CA VAL A 31 -5.86 -16.77 -7.64
C VAL A 31 -6.03 -16.76 -6.12
N GLY A 32 -5.36 -15.85 -5.44
CA GLY A 32 -5.43 -15.80 -3.98
C GLY A 32 -4.57 -14.73 -3.40
N TYR A 33 -4.44 -14.76 -2.08
CA TYR A 33 -3.60 -13.80 -1.40
C TYR A 33 -2.92 -14.47 -0.23
N HIS A 34 -1.79 -13.90 0.20
CA HIS A 34 -1.09 -14.41 1.37
C HIS A 34 -0.32 -13.31 2.06
N PHE A 35 -0.10 -13.51 3.35
CA PHE A 35 0.64 -12.58 4.17
C PHE A 35 2.10 -12.59 3.78
N VAL A 36 2.72 -11.40 3.67
CA VAL A 36 4.13 -11.29 3.35
C VAL A 36 4.92 -10.95 4.59
N GLN A 37 4.62 -9.83 5.22
CA GLN A 37 5.33 -9.42 6.42
C GLN A 37 4.62 -8.24 7.06
N THR A 38 5.06 -7.92 8.26
CA THR A 38 4.57 -6.78 8.98
C THR A 38 5.76 -5.92 9.38
N PHE A 39 5.55 -4.61 9.34
CA PHE A 39 6.53 -3.65 9.82
C PHE A 39 5.99 -3.03 11.10
N ASP A 40 6.81 -3.04 12.16
CA ASP A 40 6.41 -2.48 13.46
C ASP A 40 7.09 -1.16 13.68
N PHE A 41 6.31 -0.17 14.11
CA PHE A 41 6.86 1.15 14.34
C PHE A 41 6.77 1.57 15.79
N GLY A 42 5.99 0.90 16.57
CA GLY A 42 5.95 0.96 18.02
C GLY A 42 6.28 2.27 18.66
N ALA A 43 7.12 2.16 19.66
CA ALA A 43 7.44 3.28 20.51
C ALA A 43 8.23 4.37 19.81
N GLU A 44 8.81 4.07 18.69
CA GLU A 44 9.61 5.05 18.00
C GLU A 44 8.81 6.23 17.54
N LEU A 45 7.54 6.02 17.36
CA LEU A 45 6.70 7.09 16.87
C LEU A 45 6.67 8.28 17.80
N ALA A 46 6.73 8.05 19.09
CA ALA A 46 6.54 9.13 20.01
C ALA A 46 7.81 9.81 20.37
N GLU A 47 8.92 9.10 20.25
CA GLU A 47 10.06 9.61 20.82
C GLU A 47 10.94 10.34 19.96
N ASP A 48 10.80 10.23 18.74
CA ASP A 48 11.80 10.50 17.88
C ASP A 48 12.12 11.90 17.72
N GLY A 49 11.46 12.80 18.01
CA GLY A 49 11.83 14.13 17.75
C GLY A 49 12.30 14.38 16.32
N ASN A 50 12.25 13.38 15.51
CA ASN A 50 12.67 13.48 14.15
C ASN A 50 11.62 14.16 13.35
N GLU A 51 12.00 15.06 12.49
CA GLU A 51 11.02 15.75 11.71
C GLU A 51 10.30 14.88 10.74
N ASP A 52 10.96 13.86 10.21
CA ASP A 52 10.34 13.06 9.17
C ASP A 52 9.96 11.70 9.68
N LYS A 53 8.86 11.65 10.40
CA LYS A 53 8.36 10.39 10.93
C LYS A 53 7.79 9.48 9.88
N LEU A 54 7.50 10.01 8.70
CA LEU A 54 6.90 9.20 7.65
C LEU A 54 7.94 8.42 6.85
N ALA A 55 9.19 8.86 6.85
CA ALA A 55 10.19 8.22 5.99
C ALA A 55 10.30 6.72 6.19
N PRO A 56 10.37 6.20 7.43
CA PRO A 56 10.45 4.74 7.59
C PRO A 56 9.22 4.02 7.07
N LYS A 57 8.05 4.64 7.24
CA LYS A 57 6.83 4.02 6.76
C LYS A 57 6.76 4.01 5.25
N LEU A 58 7.20 5.12 4.63
CA LEU A 58 7.21 5.18 3.17
C LEU A 58 8.18 4.16 2.60
N GLU A 59 9.32 4.01 3.25
CA GLU A 59 10.28 3.01 2.80
C GLU A 59 9.70 1.60 2.89
N ALA A 60 8.95 1.34 3.95
CA ALA A 60 8.37 0.01 4.15
C ALA A 60 7.38 -0.36 3.05
N ILE A 61 6.68 0.61 2.49
CA ILE A 61 5.63 0.32 1.52
C ILE A 61 6.05 0.57 0.08
N ARG A 62 7.31 0.87 -0.15
CA ARG A 62 7.74 1.31 -1.48
C ARG A 62 7.43 0.31 -2.59
N ASP A 63 7.34 -0.97 -2.25
CA ASP A 63 7.03 -1.99 -3.25
C ASP A 63 5.55 -2.28 -3.38
N CYS A 64 4.72 -1.59 -2.63
CA CYS A 64 3.30 -1.86 -2.64
C CYS A 64 2.59 -1.06 -3.72
N ALA A 65 1.48 -1.57 -4.18
CA ALA A 65 0.68 -0.89 -5.19
C ALA A 65 -0.45 -0.07 -4.56
N ILE A 66 -0.95 -0.52 -3.41
CA ILE A 66 -2.09 0.11 -2.74
C ILE A 66 -1.77 0.20 -1.26
N LEU A 67 -2.19 1.30 -0.64
CA LEU A 67 -2.08 1.49 0.81
C LEU A 67 -3.45 1.81 1.37
N TYR A 68 -3.93 0.96 2.26
CA TYR A 68 -5.21 1.20 2.96
C TYR A 68 -4.94 1.82 4.31
N VAL A 69 -5.64 2.91 4.62
CA VAL A 69 -5.46 3.64 5.88
C VAL A 69 -6.81 4.08 6.42
N ALA A 70 -6.88 4.34 7.71
CA ALA A 70 -8.06 4.96 8.29
C ALA A 70 -8.03 6.45 8.02
N ALA A 71 -6.84 7.03 7.97
CA ALA A 71 -6.67 8.44 7.67
C ALA A 71 -5.22 8.69 7.28
N ILE A 72 -4.99 9.77 6.55
CA ILE A 72 -3.65 10.12 6.14
C ILE A 72 -3.64 11.64 5.90
N GLY A 73 -2.59 12.30 6.36
CA GLY A 73 -2.46 13.73 6.15
C GLY A 73 -2.12 14.05 4.70
N GLY A 74 -2.35 15.31 4.31
CA GLY A 74 -2.11 15.72 2.93
C GLY A 74 -0.68 15.51 2.48
N SER A 75 0.28 15.81 3.33
CA SER A 75 1.67 15.63 2.99
C SER A 75 2.00 14.16 2.77
N GLY A 76 1.50 13.30 3.67
CA GLY A 76 1.73 11.86 3.53
C GLY A 76 1.09 11.32 2.27
N ALA A 77 -0.15 11.74 2.00
CA ALA A 77 -0.86 11.28 0.82
C ALA A 77 -0.11 11.67 -0.45
N ALA A 78 0.40 12.90 -0.49
CA ALA A 78 1.13 13.36 -1.67
C ALA A 78 2.39 12.53 -1.89
N ARG A 79 3.08 12.20 -0.81
CA ARG A 79 4.31 11.41 -0.93
C ARG A 79 4.01 9.99 -1.38
N VAL A 80 2.92 9.42 -0.88
CA VAL A 80 2.49 8.07 -1.28
C VAL A 80 2.16 8.06 -2.77
N VAL A 81 1.41 9.04 -3.22
CA VAL A 81 1.05 9.13 -4.63
C VAL A 81 2.29 9.33 -5.50
N ALA A 82 3.25 10.12 -5.01
CA ALA A 82 4.48 10.33 -5.77
C ALA A 82 5.26 9.05 -5.95
N MET A 83 5.08 8.09 -5.06
CA MET A 83 5.71 6.77 -5.17
C MET A 83 4.90 5.83 -6.04
N LYS A 84 3.81 6.32 -6.64
CA LYS A 84 2.94 5.53 -7.49
C LYS A 84 2.20 4.46 -6.71
N ILE A 85 1.89 4.75 -5.47
CA ILE A 85 1.08 3.90 -4.61
C ILE A 85 -0.28 4.56 -4.48
N HIS A 86 -1.34 3.79 -4.60
CA HIS A 86 -2.69 4.33 -4.53
C HIS A 86 -3.20 4.27 -3.10
N PRO A 87 -3.40 5.41 -2.44
CA PRO A 87 -3.90 5.39 -1.06
C PRO A 87 -5.43 5.29 -1.06
N ILE A 88 -5.96 4.45 -0.19
CA ILE A 88 -7.40 4.30 -0.03
C ILE A 88 -7.72 4.47 1.43
N LYS A 89 -8.61 5.43 1.72
CA LYS A 89 -9.02 5.70 3.08
C LYS A 89 -10.33 4.95 3.33
N VAL A 90 -10.35 4.14 4.39
CA VAL A 90 -11.58 3.45 4.76
C VAL A 90 -12.35 4.35 5.74
N PRO A 91 -13.67 4.49 5.56
CA PRO A 91 -14.45 5.42 6.38
C PRO A 91 -14.61 4.96 7.82
N GLN A 92 -14.42 3.68 8.09
CA GLN A 92 -14.47 3.15 9.44
C GLN A 92 -13.61 1.90 9.45
N PRO A 93 -13.23 1.42 10.64
CA PRO A 93 -12.36 0.24 10.71
C PRO A 93 -12.95 -0.91 9.92
N GLU A 94 -12.11 -1.54 9.14
CA GLU A 94 -12.58 -2.62 8.27
C GLU A 94 -11.58 -3.77 8.34
N PRO A 95 -12.06 -5.02 8.49
CA PRO A 95 -11.16 -6.17 8.57
C PRO A 95 -10.31 -6.31 7.32
N ILE A 96 -9.03 -6.57 7.53
CA ILE A 96 -8.10 -6.75 6.41
C ILE A 96 -8.55 -7.89 5.52
N MET A 97 -9.01 -8.99 6.12
CA MET A 97 -9.45 -10.14 5.33
C MET A 97 -10.63 -9.80 4.44
N ASP A 98 -11.56 -8.97 4.92
CA ASP A 98 -12.70 -8.57 4.10
C ASP A 98 -12.25 -7.74 2.92
N ILE A 99 -11.30 -6.85 3.14
CA ILE A 99 -10.77 -6.03 2.05
C ILE A 99 -10.10 -6.91 1.01
N LEU A 100 -9.29 -7.86 1.47
CA LEU A 100 -8.61 -8.76 0.55
C LEU A 100 -9.60 -9.60 -0.25
N ASP A 101 -10.65 -10.09 0.38
CA ASP A 101 -11.66 -10.88 -0.31
C ASP A 101 -12.34 -10.06 -1.39
N LYS A 102 -12.72 -8.83 -1.07
CA LYS A 102 -13.38 -7.97 -2.03
C LYS A 102 -12.45 -7.62 -3.18
N LEU A 103 -11.21 -7.33 -2.85
CA LEU A 103 -10.23 -6.97 -3.88
C LEU A 103 -10.00 -8.15 -4.82
N GLN A 104 -9.93 -9.35 -4.27
CA GLN A 104 -9.74 -10.52 -5.09
C GLN A 104 -10.89 -10.73 -6.07
N GLU A 105 -12.12 -10.47 -5.62
CA GLU A 105 -13.25 -10.56 -6.53
C GLU A 105 -13.15 -9.57 -7.67
N VAL A 106 -12.68 -8.37 -7.36
CA VAL A 106 -12.49 -7.36 -8.41
C VAL A 106 -11.41 -7.81 -9.39
N LEU A 107 -10.33 -8.41 -8.88
CA LEU A 107 -9.25 -8.86 -9.74
C LEU A 107 -9.68 -10.00 -10.66
N LYS A 108 -10.61 -10.83 -10.22
CA LYS A 108 -11.12 -11.90 -11.05
C LYS A 108 -12.02 -11.40 -12.15
N GLY A 109 -12.66 -10.26 -11.93
CA GLY A 109 -13.57 -9.69 -12.88
C GLY A 109 -12.87 -8.69 -13.80
N THR A 110 -13.47 -7.52 -13.92
CA THR A 110 -12.91 -6.45 -14.76
C THR A 110 -12.45 -5.34 -13.85
N PRO A 111 -11.17 -5.28 -13.52
CA PRO A 111 -10.68 -4.23 -12.62
C PRO A 111 -10.90 -2.85 -13.21
N PRO A 112 -11.26 -1.87 -12.36
CA PRO A 112 -11.40 -0.51 -12.86
C PRO A 112 -10.06 0.07 -13.31
N PRO A 113 -10.09 1.15 -14.08
CA PRO A 113 -8.85 1.69 -14.66
C PRO A 113 -7.78 2.02 -13.62
N TRP A 114 -8.15 2.61 -12.48
CA TRP A 114 -7.14 2.97 -11.49
C TRP A 114 -6.44 1.72 -10.96
N LEU A 115 -7.18 0.63 -10.82
CA LEU A 115 -6.61 -0.60 -10.29
C LEU A 115 -5.70 -1.24 -11.32
N ARG A 116 -6.12 -1.24 -12.59
CA ARG A 116 -5.26 -1.76 -13.63
C ARG A 116 -3.94 -1.01 -13.71
N LYS A 117 -4.00 0.30 -13.48
CA LYS A 117 -2.80 1.10 -13.53
C LYS A 117 -1.82 0.70 -12.43
N VAL A 118 -2.30 0.50 -11.20
CA VAL A 118 -1.41 0.12 -10.11
C VAL A 118 -0.99 -1.33 -10.21
N MET A 119 -1.80 -2.19 -10.82
CA MET A 119 -1.40 -3.56 -11.04
C MET A 119 -0.18 -3.64 -11.94
N ASN A 120 -0.05 -2.71 -12.87
CA ASN A 120 1.07 -2.71 -13.78
C ASN A 120 2.36 -2.27 -13.13
N LYS A 121 2.31 -1.71 -11.93
CA LYS A 121 3.51 -1.25 -11.25
C LYS A 121 4.54 -2.37 -11.10
N GLY A 122 4.08 -3.56 -10.69
CA GLY A 122 4.99 -4.68 -10.54
C GLY A 122 5.55 -5.13 -11.87
N ARG A 123 4.71 -5.13 -12.90
CA ARG A 123 5.17 -5.52 -14.21
C ARG A 123 6.20 -4.55 -14.76
N GLU A 124 5.96 -3.27 -14.55
CA GLU A 124 6.91 -2.28 -15.00
C GLU A 124 8.25 -2.49 -14.36
N ARG A 125 8.23 -2.85 -13.08
CA ARG A 125 9.49 -3.09 -12.39
C ARG A 125 10.22 -4.28 -12.96
N ASP A 126 9.49 -5.34 -13.32
CA ASP A 126 10.10 -6.52 -13.88
C ASP A 126 10.70 -6.28 -15.23
N PHE A 127 10.09 -5.40 -16.02
CA PHE A 127 10.54 -5.13 -17.36
C PHE A 127 11.20 -3.78 -17.49
N ASP A 128 11.67 -3.24 -16.39
CA ASP A 128 12.09 -1.88 -16.33
C ASP A 128 13.08 -1.51 -17.42
N PHE A 129 14.12 -2.27 -17.55
CA PHE A 129 15.14 -1.93 -18.54
C PHE A 129 14.67 -2.13 -19.96
N GLU A 130 13.69 -2.99 -20.18
CA GLU A 130 13.16 -3.17 -21.51
C GLU A 130 12.18 -2.08 -21.86
N ASP A 131 11.38 -1.71 -20.88
CA ASP A 131 10.39 -0.69 -21.09
C ASP A 131 11.02 0.63 -21.40
N ASP A 132 12.17 0.90 -20.82
CA ASP A 132 12.83 2.15 -21.09
C ASP A 132 13.13 2.31 -22.55
N GLU A 133 13.50 1.25 -23.20
CA GLU A 133 13.76 1.31 -24.62
C GLU A 133 12.53 1.64 -25.39
N GLU A 134 11.44 1.00 -25.04
CA GLU A 134 10.21 1.27 -25.74
C GLU A 134 9.74 2.67 -25.56
N LYS A 135 9.89 3.18 -24.37
CA LYS A 135 9.42 4.52 -24.10
C LYS A 135 10.20 5.55 -24.86
N THR A 136 11.45 5.25 -25.17
CA THR A 136 12.23 6.24 -25.85
C THR A 136 11.77 6.48 -27.26
N HIS A 137 11.09 5.54 -27.86
CA HIS A 137 10.57 5.81 -29.15
C HIS A 137 9.08 6.01 -29.16
N GLY A 138 8.46 5.92 -28.03
CA GLY A 138 7.01 6.13 -27.93
C GLY A 138 6.64 7.57 -27.83
#